data_05bd3e7a9b979b3f359c4f13a0cb267b
#
_entry.id   05bd3e7a9b979b3f359c4f13a0cb267b
#
_cell.length_a   1.000
_cell.length_b   1.000
_cell.length_c   1.000
_cell.angle_alpha   90.00
_cell.angle_beta   90.00
_cell.angle_gamma   90.00
#
_symmetry.space_group_name_H-M   'P 1'
#
loop_
_entity.id
_entity.type
_entity.pdbx_description
1 polymer ?
#
loop_
_entity_poly.entity_id
_entity_poly.type
_entity_poly.pdbx_seq_one_letter_code
_entity_poly.pdbx_strand_id
1 'polypeptide(L)'
;MVFRATSAFLAFFRGATTNTLRSRFLDLIIYALLLIIYIRDMKSKAIVLHVRKYGDDALIVDVLTEKAGCVGMMVRISRSRRAAIRHSLFQPLALLELEWRERNSDALVRPQAVASAFPYSSLPFHPHKSAIALYLAEFLFHAVRHEPDTETLFQYVEKSLQWLDACEEGFANFHLVFLLYLTQFLGFRPEARTYHPNCWFDLRSSVFCSSQPLHPDFLKPEDAALVPKLLRMKYSNMRFFRFNGAERSRLLEQIEHYYQLHVAGFPDTGSLEIFRSLF
;
A
#
# COMPACT_ATOMS: atom_id res chain seq x y z
N MET A 1 -11.41 -13.74 -31.81
CA MET A 1 -11.72 -12.30 -32.04
C MET A 1 -10.96 -11.69 -33.23
N VAL A 2 -9.78 -12.17 -33.58
CA VAL A 2 -8.95 -11.69 -34.72
C VAL A 2 -9.61 -11.94 -36.10
N PHE A 3 -10.33 -13.03 -36.30
CA PHE A 3 -10.98 -13.36 -37.58
C PHE A 3 -12.20 -12.49 -37.96
N ARG A 4 -12.87 -11.85 -37.01
CA ARG A 4 -13.95 -10.90 -37.30
C ARG A 4 -13.44 -9.50 -37.70
N ALA A 5 -12.24 -9.12 -37.23
CA ALA A 5 -11.61 -7.86 -37.58
C ALA A 5 -11.08 -7.85 -39.04
N THR A 6 -10.59 -8.98 -39.53
CA THR A 6 -10.08 -9.11 -40.93
C THR A 6 -11.19 -9.05 -41.98
N SER A 7 -12.36 -9.63 -41.70
CA SER A 7 -13.49 -9.59 -42.63
C SER A 7 -14.11 -8.18 -42.74
N ALA A 8 -14.20 -7.43 -41.64
CA ALA A 8 -14.62 -6.02 -41.63
C ALA A 8 -13.58 -5.11 -42.33
N PHE A 9 -12.30 -5.44 -42.20
CA PHE A 9 -11.19 -4.74 -42.82
C PHE A 9 -11.21 -4.83 -44.37
N LEU A 10 -11.49 -6.02 -44.93
CA LEU A 10 -11.60 -6.24 -46.37
C LEU A 10 -12.87 -5.60 -46.98
N ALA A 11 -13.98 -5.53 -46.26
CA ALA A 11 -15.19 -4.85 -46.68
C ALA A 11 -15.04 -3.31 -46.74
N PHE A 12 -14.18 -2.75 -45.93
CA PHE A 12 -13.90 -1.33 -45.79
C PHE A 12 -13.18 -0.74 -47.01
N PHE A 13 -12.39 -1.56 -47.75
CA PHE A 13 -11.59 -1.11 -48.90
C PHE A 13 -12.30 -1.28 -50.28
N ARG A 14 -13.46 -1.90 -50.34
CA ARG A 14 -14.22 -2.02 -51.60
C ARG A 14 -15.00 -0.75 -51.86
N GLY A 15 -14.57 0.09 -52.82
CA GLY A 15 -15.34 1.17 -53.39
C GLY A 15 -14.88 2.58 -53.06
N ALA A 16 -13.66 2.84 -52.60
CA ALA A 16 -13.15 4.15 -52.24
C ALA A 16 -12.31 4.79 -53.37
N THR A 17 -12.54 6.10 -53.66
CA THR A 17 -11.68 6.94 -54.51
C THR A 17 -10.35 7.23 -53.80
N THR A 18 -9.29 7.60 -54.52
CA THR A 18 -7.93 7.84 -54.02
C THR A 18 -7.85 8.80 -52.82
N ASN A 19 -8.71 9.81 -52.75
CA ASN A 19 -8.74 10.75 -51.63
C ASN A 19 -9.40 10.16 -50.37
N THR A 20 -10.42 9.32 -50.52
CA THR A 20 -11.06 8.60 -49.41
C THR A 20 -10.16 7.49 -48.84
N LEU A 21 -9.31 6.89 -49.68
CA LEU A 21 -8.31 5.93 -49.24
C LEU A 21 -7.23 6.59 -48.36
N ARG A 22 -6.80 7.79 -48.72
CA ARG A 22 -5.77 8.53 -47.98
C ARG A 22 -6.29 9.01 -46.61
N SER A 23 -7.53 9.48 -46.54
CA SER A 23 -8.20 9.84 -45.29
C SER A 23 -8.32 8.60 -44.35
N ARG A 24 -8.84 7.50 -44.88
CA ARG A 24 -9.01 6.24 -44.13
C ARG A 24 -7.69 5.62 -43.67
N PHE A 25 -6.60 5.79 -44.43
CA PHE A 25 -5.25 5.35 -44.02
C PHE A 25 -4.70 6.20 -42.88
N LEU A 26 -4.95 7.51 -42.91
CA LEU A 26 -4.62 8.42 -41.80
C LEU A 26 -5.41 8.07 -40.55
N ASP A 27 -6.71 7.82 -40.67
CA ASP A 27 -7.56 7.42 -39.53
C ASP A 27 -7.10 6.08 -38.94
N LEU A 28 -6.66 5.13 -39.78
CA LEU A 28 -6.09 3.85 -39.33
C LEU A 28 -4.75 4.02 -38.62
N ILE A 29 -3.88 4.91 -39.11
CA ILE A 29 -2.59 5.23 -38.46
C ILE A 29 -2.86 5.96 -37.15
N ILE A 30 -3.79 6.91 -37.10
CA ILE A 30 -4.17 7.58 -35.85
C ILE A 30 -4.76 6.59 -34.86
N TYR A 31 -5.62 5.67 -35.33
CA TYR A 31 -6.18 4.63 -34.47
C TYR A 31 -5.11 3.65 -33.95
N ALA A 32 -4.16 3.25 -34.80
CA ALA A 32 -3.02 2.42 -34.42
C ALA A 32 -2.08 3.14 -33.46
N LEU A 33 -1.80 4.42 -33.68
CA LEU A 33 -1.02 5.27 -32.77
C LEU A 33 -1.75 5.48 -31.42
N LEU A 34 -3.06 5.73 -31.44
CA LEU A 34 -3.87 5.80 -30.24
C LEU A 34 -3.90 4.46 -29.49
N LEU A 35 -3.93 3.33 -30.22
CA LEU A 35 -3.88 1.99 -29.62
C LEU A 35 -2.50 1.67 -29.02
N ILE A 36 -1.43 2.15 -29.65
CA ILE A 36 -0.05 2.04 -29.14
C ILE A 36 0.14 2.94 -27.91
N ILE A 37 -0.41 4.16 -27.93
CA ILE A 37 -0.42 5.08 -26.77
C ILE A 37 -1.26 4.50 -25.63
N TYR A 38 -2.29 3.70 -25.95
CA TYR A 38 -3.23 3.09 -25.02
C TYR A 38 -2.69 1.84 -24.31
N ILE A 39 -1.67 1.17 -24.88
CA ILE A 39 -1.00 0.03 -24.26
C ILE A 39 0.37 0.50 -23.77
N ARG A 40 0.46 0.77 -22.47
CA ARG A 40 1.72 1.18 -21.84
C ARG A 40 2.33 -0.01 -21.13
N ASP A 41 3.54 -0.41 -21.54
CA ASP A 41 4.32 -1.36 -20.77
C ASP A 41 4.87 -0.63 -19.53
N MET A 42 4.46 -1.09 -18.36
CA MET A 42 4.84 -0.53 -17.06
C MET A 42 5.89 -1.41 -16.41
N LYS A 43 6.92 -0.77 -15.88
CA LYS A 43 7.91 -1.40 -15.01
C LYS A 43 8.05 -0.58 -13.74
N SER A 44 7.81 -1.21 -12.60
CA SER A 44 7.84 -0.54 -11.30
C SER A 44 8.25 -1.50 -10.20
N LYS A 45 8.85 -0.97 -9.14
CA LYS A 45 8.88 -1.65 -7.85
C LYS A 45 7.49 -1.71 -7.26
N ALA A 46 7.24 -2.72 -6.45
CA ALA A 46 5.96 -2.94 -5.78
C ALA A 46 6.15 -3.58 -4.41
N ILE A 47 5.21 -3.30 -3.50
CA ILE A 47 5.11 -3.89 -2.16
C ILE A 47 3.82 -4.69 -2.11
N VAL A 48 3.89 -5.96 -1.72
CA VAL A 48 2.72 -6.83 -1.59
C VAL A 48 1.93 -6.42 -0.34
N LEU A 49 0.67 -6.02 -0.52
CA LEU A 49 -0.21 -5.63 0.60
C LEU A 49 -1.16 -6.75 0.98
N HIS A 50 -1.84 -7.35 0.01
CA HIS A 50 -2.83 -8.38 0.28
C HIS A 50 -2.80 -9.48 -0.77
N VAL A 51 -3.01 -10.73 -0.34
CA VAL A 51 -2.98 -11.91 -1.22
C VAL A 51 -4.18 -12.79 -0.94
N ARG A 52 -4.96 -13.09 -1.99
CA ARG A 52 -6.12 -13.97 -1.92
C ARG A 52 -5.99 -15.11 -2.93
N LYS A 53 -6.34 -16.31 -2.53
CA LYS A 53 -6.46 -17.43 -3.48
C LYS A 53 -7.63 -17.20 -4.42
N TYR A 54 -7.42 -17.50 -5.70
CA TYR A 54 -8.44 -17.46 -6.74
C TYR A 54 -8.39 -18.74 -7.57
N GLY A 55 -9.28 -19.68 -7.24
CA GLY A 55 -9.23 -21.03 -7.83
C GLY A 55 -8.02 -21.84 -7.36
N ASP A 56 -7.61 -22.83 -8.18
CA ASP A 56 -6.58 -23.80 -7.79
C ASP A 56 -5.16 -23.37 -8.14
N ASP A 57 -4.98 -22.47 -9.11
CA ASP A 57 -3.69 -22.12 -9.70
C ASP A 57 -3.46 -20.59 -9.85
N ALA A 58 -4.32 -19.77 -9.24
CA ALA A 58 -4.19 -18.33 -9.33
C ALA A 58 -4.28 -17.64 -7.96
N LEU A 59 -3.66 -16.46 -7.88
CA LEU A 59 -3.78 -15.51 -6.76
C LEU A 59 -4.30 -14.18 -7.29
N ILE A 60 -5.10 -13.50 -6.47
CA ILE A 60 -5.31 -12.06 -6.59
C ILE A 60 -4.38 -11.41 -5.58
N VAL A 61 -3.52 -10.52 -6.08
CA VAL A 61 -2.50 -9.85 -5.29
C VAL A 61 -2.69 -8.34 -5.43
N ASP A 62 -2.95 -7.69 -4.31
CA ASP A 62 -3.02 -6.23 -4.25
C ASP A 62 -1.64 -5.70 -3.85
N VAL A 63 -1.07 -4.81 -4.64
CA VAL A 63 0.27 -4.26 -4.44
C VAL A 63 0.24 -2.74 -4.45
N LEU A 64 1.08 -2.13 -3.62
CA LEU A 64 1.43 -0.71 -3.73
C LEU A 64 2.61 -0.60 -4.69
N THR A 65 2.46 0.11 -5.79
CA THR A 65 3.53 0.35 -6.76
C THR A 65 4.13 1.73 -6.57
N GLU A 66 5.39 1.89 -6.92
CA GLU A 66 6.08 3.18 -6.88
C GLU A 66 5.47 4.19 -7.86
N LYS A 67 5.02 3.72 -9.05
CA LYS A 67 4.66 4.60 -10.18
C LYS A 67 3.16 4.66 -10.50
N ALA A 68 2.37 3.69 -10.07
CA ALA A 68 0.98 3.54 -10.49
C ALA A 68 0.00 3.37 -9.31
N GLY A 69 0.43 3.69 -8.10
CA GLY A 69 -0.43 3.54 -6.92
C GLY A 69 -0.73 2.08 -6.57
N CYS A 70 -1.90 1.86 -5.99
CA CYS A 70 -2.36 0.51 -5.67
C CYS A 70 -2.91 -0.19 -6.91
N VAL A 71 -2.36 -1.36 -7.22
CA VAL A 71 -2.74 -2.16 -8.39
C VAL A 71 -3.14 -3.56 -7.96
N GLY A 72 -4.35 -3.99 -8.37
CA GLY A 72 -4.80 -5.38 -8.21
C GLY A 72 -4.30 -6.24 -9.37
N MET A 73 -3.67 -7.36 -9.07
CA MET A 73 -3.09 -8.27 -10.06
C MET A 73 -3.67 -9.67 -9.96
N MET A 74 -3.93 -10.30 -11.10
CA MET A 74 -4.22 -11.73 -11.19
C MET A 74 -2.96 -12.47 -11.61
N VAL A 75 -2.40 -13.26 -10.70
CA VAL A 75 -1.14 -13.99 -10.87
C VAL A 75 -1.42 -15.48 -10.98
N ARG A 76 -0.99 -16.12 -12.06
CA ARG A 76 -1.03 -17.59 -12.18
C ARG A 76 0.22 -18.20 -11.54
N ILE A 77 0.01 -19.14 -10.64
CA ILE A 77 1.05 -19.88 -9.93
C ILE A 77 1.22 -21.24 -10.57
N SER A 78 2.39 -21.51 -11.12
CA SER A 78 2.72 -22.84 -11.58
C SER A 78 3.27 -23.69 -10.43
N ARG A 79 2.85 -24.94 -10.35
CA ARG A 79 3.39 -25.94 -9.39
C ARG A 79 4.77 -26.45 -9.78
N SER A 80 5.27 -26.09 -10.96
CA SER A 80 6.60 -26.49 -11.44
C SER A 80 7.70 -25.82 -10.64
N ARG A 81 8.72 -26.60 -10.23
CA ARG A 81 9.93 -26.06 -9.57
C ARG A 81 10.71 -25.06 -10.45
N ARG A 82 10.51 -25.10 -11.78
CA ARG A 82 11.15 -24.19 -12.75
C ARG A 82 10.30 -22.97 -13.10
N ALA A 83 9.13 -22.81 -12.45
CA ALA A 83 8.28 -21.67 -12.72
C ALA A 83 8.97 -20.36 -12.31
N ALA A 84 8.95 -19.38 -13.20
CA ALA A 84 9.47 -18.02 -12.92
C ALA A 84 8.67 -17.32 -11.82
N ILE A 85 7.35 -17.54 -11.78
CA ILE A 85 6.45 -16.94 -10.78
C ILE A 85 6.08 -18.01 -9.75
N ARG A 86 6.53 -17.83 -8.51
CA ARG A 86 6.30 -18.75 -7.38
C ARG A 86 5.46 -18.09 -6.31
N HIS A 87 4.68 -18.88 -5.59
CA HIS A 87 3.90 -18.42 -4.44
C HIS A 87 4.75 -17.71 -3.38
N SER A 88 5.98 -18.17 -3.16
CA SER A 88 6.90 -17.61 -2.17
C SER A 88 7.31 -16.15 -2.43
N LEU A 89 7.11 -15.62 -3.63
CA LEU A 89 7.36 -14.21 -3.94
C LEU A 89 6.30 -13.29 -3.33
N PHE A 90 5.08 -13.79 -3.08
CA PHE A 90 3.95 -13.00 -2.63
C PHE A 90 3.72 -13.11 -1.12
N GLN A 91 4.81 -12.95 -0.36
CA GLN A 91 4.70 -12.81 1.09
C GLN A 91 4.23 -11.39 1.45
N PRO A 92 3.54 -11.19 2.59
CA PRO A 92 3.18 -9.87 3.07
C PRO A 92 4.39 -8.94 3.12
N LEU A 93 4.24 -7.73 2.56
CA LEU A 93 5.25 -6.69 2.41
C LEU A 93 6.50 -7.09 1.60
N ALA A 94 6.45 -8.18 0.82
CA ALA A 94 7.56 -8.51 -0.08
C ALA A 94 7.79 -7.38 -1.10
N LEU A 95 9.07 -7.02 -1.30
CA LEU A 95 9.50 -6.04 -2.29
C LEU A 95 9.77 -6.75 -3.63
N LEU A 96 9.02 -6.35 -4.65
CA LEU A 96 9.04 -6.95 -5.98
C LEU A 96 9.41 -5.93 -7.05
N GLU A 97 10.01 -6.40 -8.13
CA GLU A 97 10.02 -5.74 -9.43
C GLU A 97 8.95 -6.38 -10.30
N LEU A 98 8.07 -5.56 -10.86
CA LEU A 98 6.94 -5.98 -11.67
C LEU A 98 7.01 -5.36 -13.05
N GLU A 99 6.66 -6.16 -14.07
CA GLU A 99 6.41 -5.70 -15.42
C GLU A 99 5.01 -6.13 -15.84
N TRP A 100 4.19 -5.17 -16.30
CA TRP A 100 2.83 -5.44 -16.75
C TRP A 100 2.41 -4.50 -17.87
N ARG A 101 1.34 -4.86 -18.55
CA ARG A 101 0.68 -3.95 -19.50
C ARG A 101 -0.49 -3.27 -18.84
N GLU A 102 -0.40 -1.95 -18.82
CA GLU A 102 -1.53 -1.14 -18.41
C GLU A 102 -2.60 -1.16 -19.52
N ARG A 103 -3.82 -1.46 -19.13
CA ARG A 103 -5.01 -1.34 -19.97
C ARG A 103 -5.96 -0.42 -19.26
N ASN A 104 -6.59 0.51 -19.97
CA ASN A 104 -7.62 1.40 -19.41
C ASN A 104 -8.89 0.61 -19.07
N SER A 105 -8.81 -0.26 -18.09
CA SER A 105 -9.95 -0.96 -17.53
C SER A 105 -9.69 -1.17 -16.05
N ASP A 106 -10.71 -1.05 -15.22
CA ASP A 106 -10.70 -1.40 -13.79
C ASP A 106 -10.46 -2.90 -13.53
N ALA A 107 -10.05 -3.64 -14.55
CA ALA A 107 -9.82 -5.07 -14.48
C ALA A 107 -8.45 -5.38 -13.87
N LEU A 108 -8.38 -6.49 -13.12
CA LEU A 108 -7.15 -7.03 -12.57
C LEU A 108 -6.07 -7.17 -13.66
N VAL A 109 -4.90 -6.61 -13.38
CA VAL A 109 -3.74 -6.64 -14.28
C VAL A 109 -3.07 -8.02 -14.21
N ARG A 110 -2.48 -8.45 -15.32
CA ARG A 110 -1.67 -9.68 -15.35
C ARG A 110 -0.20 -9.31 -15.50
N PRO A 111 0.65 -9.62 -14.50
CA PRO A 111 2.08 -9.35 -14.62
C PRO A 111 2.70 -10.24 -15.72
N GLN A 112 3.63 -9.66 -16.49
CA GLN A 112 4.43 -10.36 -17.48
C GLN A 112 5.71 -10.92 -16.86
N ALA A 113 6.31 -10.16 -15.94
CA ALA A 113 7.46 -10.57 -15.16
C ALA A 113 7.31 -10.17 -13.69
N VAL A 114 7.81 -11.02 -12.80
CA VAL A 114 7.84 -10.80 -11.35
C VAL A 114 9.20 -11.26 -10.84
N ALA A 115 9.93 -10.38 -10.18
CA ALA A 115 11.18 -10.71 -9.51
C ALA A 115 11.22 -10.11 -8.10
N SER A 116 12.04 -10.68 -7.21
CA SER A 116 12.30 -10.06 -5.92
C SER A 116 13.21 -8.85 -6.11
N ALA A 117 12.77 -7.67 -5.64
CA ALA A 117 13.57 -6.45 -5.67
C ALA A 117 14.54 -6.38 -4.49
N PHE A 118 14.16 -6.96 -3.36
CA PHE A 118 14.97 -6.99 -2.15
C PHE A 118 14.70 -8.29 -1.36
N PRO A 119 15.68 -9.19 -1.25
CA PRO A 119 15.53 -10.39 -0.45
C PRO A 119 15.74 -10.03 1.03
N TYR A 120 14.67 -10.10 1.82
CA TYR A 120 14.78 -9.90 3.27
C TYR A 120 15.60 -11.01 3.94
N SER A 121 16.44 -10.63 4.89
CA SER A 121 17.31 -11.53 5.64
C SER A 121 16.70 -11.99 6.97
N SER A 122 15.89 -11.18 7.62
CA SER A 122 15.34 -11.44 8.95
C SER A 122 13.81 -11.25 9.03
N LEU A 123 13.24 -10.33 8.28
CA LEU A 123 11.82 -9.95 8.38
C LEU A 123 10.86 -11.16 8.30
N PRO A 124 10.96 -12.09 7.34
CA PRO A 124 10.07 -13.25 7.26
C PRO A 124 10.41 -14.37 8.23
N PHE A 125 11.59 -14.35 8.86
CA PHE A 125 12.09 -15.45 9.70
C PHE A 125 12.02 -15.16 11.19
N HIS A 126 12.00 -13.89 11.59
CA HIS A 126 11.90 -13.50 12.98
C HIS A 126 10.42 -13.36 13.39
N PRO A 127 9.93 -14.12 14.40
CA PRO A 127 8.49 -14.16 14.72
C PRO A 127 7.84 -12.80 14.95
N HIS A 128 8.46 -11.92 15.75
CA HIS A 128 7.91 -10.60 16.01
C HIS A 128 7.94 -9.68 14.77
N LYS A 129 9.00 -9.76 13.94
CA LYS A 129 9.06 -8.97 12.69
C LYS A 129 8.02 -9.44 11.69
N SER A 130 7.81 -10.75 11.56
CA SER A 130 6.76 -11.32 10.71
C SER A 130 5.37 -10.89 11.18
N ALA A 131 5.13 -10.84 12.49
CA ALA A 131 3.87 -10.35 13.04
C ALA A 131 3.64 -8.86 12.73
N ILE A 132 4.69 -8.03 12.88
CA ILE A 132 4.65 -6.62 12.47
C ILE A 132 4.34 -6.51 10.98
N ALA A 133 4.99 -7.32 10.13
CA ALA A 133 4.79 -7.29 8.68
C ALA A 133 3.37 -7.68 8.28
N LEU A 134 2.80 -8.71 8.89
CA LEU A 134 1.42 -9.14 8.66
C LEU A 134 0.43 -8.04 9.01
N TYR A 135 0.56 -7.46 10.20
CA TYR A 135 -0.30 -6.38 10.66
C TYR A 135 -0.19 -5.14 9.74
N LEU A 136 1.03 -4.71 9.43
CA LEU A 136 1.24 -3.54 8.58
C LEU A 136 0.81 -3.76 7.13
N ALA A 137 0.87 -4.98 6.61
CA ALA A 137 0.38 -5.29 5.26
C ALA A 137 -1.13 -5.07 5.16
N GLU A 138 -1.90 -5.62 6.12
CA GLU A 138 -3.35 -5.41 6.20
C GLU A 138 -3.68 -3.93 6.41
N PHE A 139 -2.99 -3.28 7.35
CA PHE A 139 -3.19 -1.87 7.64
C PHE A 139 -2.97 -0.98 6.41
N LEU A 140 -1.84 -1.16 5.71
CA LEU A 140 -1.52 -0.43 4.49
C LEU A 140 -2.53 -0.71 3.38
N PHE A 141 -3.00 -1.95 3.23
CA PHE A 141 -4.00 -2.30 2.22
C PHE A 141 -5.26 -1.42 2.36
N HIS A 142 -5.68 -1.11 3.58
CA HIS A 142 -6.82 -0.24 3.82
C HIS A 142 -6.47 1.25 3.80
N ALA A 143 -5.30 1.63 4.32
CA ALA A 143 -4.92 3.03 4.47
C ALA A 143 -4.55 3.73 3.15
N VAL A 144 -3.92 3.02 2.19
CA VAL A 144 -3.30 3.67 1.02
C VAL A 144 -4.01 3.39 -0.30
N ARG A 145 -5.17 2.70 -0.27
CA ARG A 145 -5.84 2.21 -1.47
C ARG A 145 -6.26 3.30 -2.46
N HIS A 146 -6.54 4.49 -1.97
CA HIS A 146 -7.07 5.61 -2.75
C HIS A 146 -6.09 6.79 -2.85
N GLU A 147 -4.83 6.59 -2.45
CA GLU A 147 -3.83 7.64 -2.48
C GLU A 147 -3.34 7.91 -3.91
N PRO A 148 -3.43 9.17 -4.37
CA PRO A 148 -3.05 9.53 -5.74
C PRO A 148 -1.54 9.66 -5.94
N ASP A 149 -0.80 10.18 -4.92
CA ASP A 149 0.65 10.35 -4.95
C ASP A 149 1.31 9.27 -4.09
N THR A 150 1.81 8.25 -4.75
CA THR A 150 2.36 7.07 -4.08
C THR A 150 3.88 6.99 -4.11
N GLU A 151 4.60 7.81 -4.87
CA GLU A 151 6.05 7.68 -5.01
C GLU A 151 6.77 7.94 -3.69
N THR A 152 6.49 9.07 -3.03
CA THR A 152 7.09 9.43 -1.74
C THR A 152 6.65 8.48 -0.62
N LEU A 153 5.38 8.10 -0.63
CA LEU A 153 4.81 7.10 0.27
C LEU A 153 5.49 5.74 0.08
N PHE A 154 5.63 5.27 -1.16
CA PHE A 154 6.31 4.01 -1.48
C PHE A 154 7.74 3.99 -0.95
N GLN A 155 8.51 5.05 -1.22
CA GLN A 155 9.90 5.19 -0.74
C GLN A 155 9.98 5.17 0.80
N TYR A 156 9.01 5.79 1.48
CA TYR A 156 8.93 5.72 2.94
C TYR A 156 8.71 4.29 3.42
N VAL A 157 7.74 3.58 2.85
CA VAL A 157 7.43 2.19 3.23
C VAL A 157 8.62 1.27 2.92
N GLU A 158 9.19 1.34 1.71
CA GLU A 158 10.36 0.56 1.30
C GLU A 158 11.52 0.72 2.28
N LYS A 159 11.93 1.96 2.57
CA LYS A 159 13.03 2.25 3.50
C LYS A 159 12.74 1.78 4.93
N SER A 160 11.50 1.92 5.37
CA SER A 160 11.08 1.47 6.70
C SER A 160 11.17 -0.05 6.84
N LEU A 161 10.75 -0.80 5.82
CA LEU A 161 10.83 -2.26 5.81
C LEU A 161 12.27 -2.76 5.75
N GLN A 162 13.12 -2.12 4.94
CA GLN A 162 14.56 -2.42 4.89
C GLN A 162 15.21 -2.13 6.24
N TRP A 163 14.83 -1.03 6.91
CA TRP A 163 15.30 -0.72 8.25
C TRP A 163 14.89 -1.80 9.27
N LEU A 164 13.63 -2.23 9.24
CA LEU A 164 13.13 -3.29 10.14
C LEU A 164 13.84 -4.62 9.89
N ASP A 165 14.11 -4.96 8.62
CA ASP A 165 14.85 -6.16 8.28
C ASP A 165 16.27 -6.14 8.84
N ALA A 166 16.98 -5.02 8.70
CA ALA A 166 18.35 -4.84 9.16
C ALA A 166 18.48 -4.68 10.69
N CYS A 167 17.43 -4.25 11.38
CA CYS A 167 17.48 -3.97 12.82
C CYS A 167 17.48 -5.26 13.63
N GLU A 168 18.51 -5.51 14.44
CA GLU A 168 18.62 -6.71 15.26
C GLU A 168 17.79 -6.60 16.53
N GLU A 169 17.80 -5.43 17.21
CA GLU A 169 17.20 -5.22 18.52
C GLU A 169 16.50 -3.85 18.63
N GLY A 170 15.60 -3.71 19.60
CA GLY A 170 14.97 -2.41 19.93
C GLY A 170 13.85 -1.98 18.99
N PHE A 171 13.31 -2.87 18.16
CA PHE A 171 12.25 -2.58 17.19
C PHE A 171 10.82 -2.76 17.75
N ALA A 172 10.65 -3.02 19.05
CA ALA A 172 9.33 -3.27 19.64
C ALA A 172 8.30 -2.14 19.40
N ASN A 173 8.74 -0.90 19.23
CA ASN A 173 7.88 0.26 18.95
C ASN A 173 7.84 0.63 17.45
N PHE A 174 8.39 -0.20 16.57
CA PHE A 174 8.50 0.10 15.14
C PHE A 174 7.13 0.44 14.50
N HIS A 175 6.11 -0.36 14.77
CA HIS A 175 4.77 -0.17 14.23
C HIS A 175 4.15 1.17 14.64
N LEU A 176 4.36 1.61 15.89
CA LEU A 176 3.87 2.92 16.36
C LEU A 176 4.55 4.08 15.59
N VAL A 177 5.88 4.02 15.44
CA VAL A 177 6.63 5.01 14.67
C VAL A 177 6.17 5.00 13.23
N PHE A 178 6.08 3.82 12.61
CA PHE A 178 5.68 3.65 11.23
C PHE A 178 4.30 4.28 10.96
N LEU A 179 3.29 3.93 11.74
CA LEU A 179 1.94 4.40 11.54
C LEU A 179 1.80 5.91 11.77
N LEU A 180 2.46 6.46 12.79
CA LEU A 180 2.44 7.90 13.04
C LEU A 180 3.12 8.71 11.94
N TYR A 181 4.22 8.21 11.38
CA TYR A 181 4.86 8.87 10.23
C TYR A 181 4.05 8.72 8.95
N LEU A 182 3.34 7.60 8.76
CA LEU A 182 2.47 7.38 7.62
C LEU A 182 1.37 8.46 7.50
N THR A 183 0.84 8.97 8.62
CA THR A 183 -0.16 10.06 8.63
C THR A 183 0.30 11.32 7.89
N GLN A 184 1.63 11.55 7.81
CA GLN A 184 2.18 12.70 7.09
C GLN A 184 1.94 12.59 5.58
N PHE A 185 2.07 11.38 5.03
CA PHE A 185 1.85 11.12 3.61
C PHE A 185 0.37 11.10 3.24
N LEU A 186 -0.49 10.79 4.21
CA LEU A 186 -1.95 10.76 4.07
C LEU A 186 -2.61 12.11 4.43
N GLY A 187 -1.83 13.12 4.81
CA GLY A 187 -2.30 14.50 4.98
C GLY A 187 -2.99 14.82 6.33
N PHE A 188 -3.00 13.89 7.30
CA PHE A 188 -3.64 14.13 8.61
C PHE A 188 -2.69 13.97 9.81
N ARG A 189 -1.42 14.34 9.64
CA ARG A 189 -0.44 14.25 10.73
C ARG A 189 -0.86 15.08 11.94
N PRO A 190 -0.85 14.50 13.17
CA PRO A 190 -1.12 15.23 14.39
C PRO A 190 -0.18 16.42 14.58
N GLU A 191 -0.70 17.56 15.02
CA GLU A 191 0.07 18.76 15.27
C GLU A 191 0.38 18.92 16.76
N ALA A 192 1.68 19.03 17.13
CA ALA A 192 2.10 19.16 18.51
C ALA A 192 2.31 20.62 18.98
N ARG A 193 2.17 21.62 18.08
CA ARG A 193 2.49 23.02 18.38
C ARG A 193 1.60 23.64 19.46
N THR A 194 0.34 23.22 19.51
CA THR A 194 -0.66 23.74 20.45
C THR A 194 -0.71 22.97 21.77
N TYR A 195 0.22 22.02 21.98
CA TYR A 195 0.27 21.24 23.21
C TYR A 195 0.60 22.10 24.40
N HIS A 196 -0.17 21.96 25.48
CA HIS A 196 0.12 22.46 26.82
C HIS A 196 -0.32 21.43 27.89
N PRO A 197 0.22 21.50 29.12
CA PRO A 197 -0.18 20.57 30.20
C PRO A 197 -1.70 20.58 30.44
N ASN A 198 -2.28 19.41 30.70
CA ASN A 198 -3.69 19.20 30.96
C ASN A 198 -4.64 19.53 29.80
N CYS A 199 -4.13 19.63 28.55
CA CYS A 199 -4.98 19.76 27.36
C CYS A 199 -5.56 18.42 26.93
N TRP A 200 -6.65 18.49 26.19
CA TRP A 200 -7.26 17.37 25.46
C TRP A 200 -6.68 17.32 24.06
N PHE A 201 -6.74 16.18 23.40
CA PHE A 201 -6.41 16.08 21.99
C PHE A 201 -7.64 15.66 21.20
N ASP A 202 -8.12 16.51 20.33
CA ASP A 202 -9.25 16.25 19.44
C ASP A 202 -8.76 15.40 18.26
N LEU A 203 -9.23 14.14 18.19
CA LEU A 203 -8.85 13.21 17.14
C LEU A 203 -9.44 13.58 15.78
N ARG A 204 -10.58 14.27 15.71
CA ARG A 204 -11.21 14.68 14.45
C ARG A 204 -10.48 15.82 13.78
N SER A 205 -10.10 16.83 14.56
CA SER A 205 -9.41 18.02 14.04
C SER A 205 -7.89 17.93 14.13
N SER A 206 -7.34 16.88 14.77
CA SER A 206 -5.90 16.64 14.92
C SER A 206 -5.14 17.71 15.71
N VAL A 207 -5.80 18.41 16.64
CA VAL A 207 -5.25 19.52 17.42
C VAL A 207 -5.49 19.36 18.93
N PHE A 208 -4.66 20.05 19.73
CA PHE A 208 -4.87 20.15 21.18
C PHE A 208 -5.83 21.27 21.51
N CYS A 209 -6.70 21.04 22.50
CA CYS A 209 -7.68 21.98 22.99
C CYS A 209 -7.68 22.06 24.52
N SER A 210 -8.00 23.25 25.08
CA SER A 210 -7.97 23.50 26.51
C SER A 210 -9.21 22.93 27.25
N SER A 211 -10.29 22.67 26.51
CA SER A 211 -11.53 22.12 27.04
C SER A 211 -11.85 20.78 26.36
N GLN A 212 -12.64 19.95 27.02
CA GLN A 212 -13.11 18.70 26.48
C GLN A 212 -13.96 18.95 25.22
N PRO A 213 -13.67 18.28 24.08
CA PRO A 213 -14.53 18.30 22.91
C PRO A 213 -15.95 17.78 23.18
N LEU A 214 -16.94 18.29 22.42
CA LEU A 214 -18.35 17.90 22.59
C LEU A 214 -18.73 16.54 21.98
N HIS A 215 -17.79 15.88 21.30
CA HIS A 215 -17.90 14.54 20.68
C HIS A 215 -17.01 13.54 21.44
N PRO A 216 -17.19 12.21 21.24
CA PRO A 216 -16.44 11.18 21.97
C PRO A 216 -15.01 10.95 21.47
N ASP A 217 -14.65 11.44 20.25
CA ASP A 217 -13.39 11.15 19.59
C ASP A 217 -12.30 12.12 20.05
N PHE A 218 -11.80 11.94 21.26
CA PHE A 218 -10.73 12.73 21.85
C PHE A 218 -9.87 11.88 22.79
N LEU A 219 -8.63 12.32 23.01
CA LEU A 219 -7.78 11.80 24.06
C LEU A 219 -7.88 12.66 25.32
N LYS A 220 -8.02 12.01 26.47
CA LYS A 220 -7.95 12.68 27.78
C LYS A 220 -6.54 13.23 28.01
N PRO A 221 -6.37 14.18 28.96
CA PRO A 221 -5.06 14.82 29.21
C PRO A 221 -3.90 13.84 29.42
N GLU A 222 -4.15 12.70 30.09
CA GLU A 222 -3.13 11.69 30.34
C GLU A 222 -2.61 11.06 29.02
N ASP A 223 -3.51 10.71 28.11
CA ASP A 223 -3.18 10.12 26.82
C ASP A 223 -2.71 11.20 25.82
N ALA A 224 -3.34 12.37 25.83
CA ALA A 224 -2.95 13.52 25.02
C ALA A 224 -1.49 13.94 25.27
N ALA A 225 -0.98 13.82 26.51
CA ALA A 225 0.41 14.09 26.85
C ALA A 225 1.40 13.10 26.21
N LEU A 226 0.96 11.94 25.70
CA LEU A 226 1.79 10.99 24.98
C LEU A 226 1.99 11.37 23.53
N VAL A 227 1.05 12.10 22.90
CA VAL A 227 1.12 12.47 21.48
C VAL A 227 2.41 13.22 21.11
N PRO A 228 2.85 14.28 21.83
CA PRO A 228 4.11 14.94 21.54
C PRO A 228 5.34 14.05 21.76
N LYS A 229 5.26 13.07 22.68
CA LYS A 229 6.32 12.08 22.90
C LYS A 229 6.42 11.13 21.73
N LEU A 230 5.29 10.60 21.26
CA LEU A 230 5.20 9.70 20.12
C LEU A 230 5.68 10.37 18.83
N LEU A 231 5.31 11.63 18.58
CA LEU A 231 5.75 12.39 17.42
C LEU A 231 7.27 12.66 17.39
N ARG A 232 7.95 12.61 18.52
CA ARG A 232 9.42 12.71 18.62
C ARG A 232 10.13 11.36 18.44
N MET A 233 9.38 10.26 18.50
CA MET A 233 9.91 8.93 18.34
C MET A 233 10.30 8.69 16.89
N LYS A 234 11.50 8.16 16.65
CA LYS A 234 12.07 7.81 15.35
C LYS A 234 12.66 6.42 15.44
N TYR A 235 12.93 5.78 14.32
CA TYR A 235 13.59 4.46 14.31
C TYR A 235 14.91 4.47 15.10
N SER A 236 15.70 5.53 15.03
CA SER A 236 16.99 5.64 15.73
C SER A 236 16.88 5.78 17.25
N ASN A 237 15.76 6.26 17.79
CA ASN A 237 15.61 6.54 19.22
C ASN A 237 14.46 5.77 19.89
N MET A 238 13.63 5.04 19.16
CA MET A 238 12.43 4.37 19.71
C MET A 238 12.75 3.34 20.80
N ARG A 239 13.96 2.78 20.83
CA ARG A 239 14.42 1.86 21.89
C ARG A 239 14.46 2.50 23.28
N PHE A 240 14.53 3.82 23.35
CA PHE A 240 14.55 4.56 24.62
C PHE A 240 13.15 4.83 25.17
N PHE A 241 12.10 4.64 24.37
CA PHE A 241 10.73 4.77 24.80
C PHE A 241 10.25 3.41 25.33
N ARG A 242 10.15 3.32 26.65
CA ARG A 242 9.79 2.07 27.34
C ARG A 242 8.29 2.01 27.52
N PHE A 243 7.61 1.27 26.66
CA PHE A 243 6.20 0.91 26.80
C PHE A 243 6.11 -0.60 27.11
N ASN A 244 5.26 -0.97 28.05
CA ASN A 244 4.89 -2.38 28.23
C ASN A 244 3.90 -2.82 27.13
N GLY A 245 3.58 -4.14 27.08
CA GLY A 245 2.68 -4.68 26.06
C GLY A 245 1.31 -4.03 26.08
N ALA A 246 0.69 -3.83 27.26
CA ALA A 246 -0.61 -3.21 27.41
C ALA A 246 -0.63 -1.73 26.95
N GLU A 247 0.44 -1.00 27.26
CA GLU A 247 0.58 0.40 26.80
C GLU A 247 0.71 0.49 25.28
N ARG A 248 1.53 -0.39 24.68
CA ARG A 248 1.65 -0.45 23.21
C ARG A 248 0.33 -0.79 22.54
N SER A 249 -0.40 -1.77 23.07
CA SER A 249 -1.70 -2.16 22.54
C SER A 249 -2.70 -1.01 22.60
N ARG A 250 -2.77 -0.30 23.75
CA ARG A 250 -3.65 0.87 23.91
C ARG A 250 -3.28 2.00 22.93
N LEU A 251 -1.99 2.29 22.77
CA LEU A 251 -1.52 3.30 21.82
C LEU A 251 -1.86 2.90 20.37
N LEU A 252 -1.74 1.63 20.05
CA LEU A 252 -2.07 1.12 18.73
C LEU A 252 -3.57 1.22 18.44
N GLU A 253 -4.46 0.93 19.42
CA GLU A 253 -5.90 1.13 19.32
C GLU A 253 -6.25 2.59 19.04
N GLN A 254 -5.62 3.51 19.77
CA GLN A 254 -5.84 4.94 19.59
C GLN A 254 -5.39 5.41 18.20
N ILE A 255 -4.27 4.88 17.69
CA ILE A 255 -3.80 5.16 16.32
C ILE A 255 -4.78 4.58 15.29
N GLU A 256 -5.25 3.35 15.47
CA GLU A 256 -6.22 2.72 14.56
C GLU A 256 -7.54 3.51 14.53
N HIS A 257 -8.08 3.88 15.70
CA HIS A 257 -9.25 4.74 15.77
C HIS A 257 -9.03 6.10 15.09
N TYR A 258 -7.84 6.68 15.23
CA TYR A 258 -7.47 7.90 14.54
C TYR A 258 -7.50 7.74 13.00
N TYR A 259 -7.01 6.61 12.48
CA TYR A 259 -7.11 6.30 11.04
C TYR A 259 -8.56 6.09 10.57
N GLN A 260 -9.41 5.46 11.38
CA GLN A 260 -10.84 5.30 11.07
C GLN A 260 -11.57 6.63 10.91
N LEU A 261 -11.15 7.66 11.64
CA LEU A 261 -11.72 9.01 11.52
C LEU A 261 -11.26 9.77 10.27
N HIS A 262 -10.05 9.49 9.77
CA HIS A 262 -9.41 10.26 8.69
C HIS A 262 -9.39 9.55 7.34
N VAL A 263 -9.42 8.22 7.32
CA VAL A 263 -9.40 7.41 6.09
C VAL A 263 -10.79 6.85 5.83
N ALA A 264 -11.41 7.27 4.72
CA ALA A 264 -12.76 6.85 4.39
C ALA A 264 -12.87 5.33 4.23
N GLY A 265 -13.77 4.71 5.00
CA GLY A 265 -14.01 3.26 4.92
C GLY A 265 -12.91 2.39 5.52
N PHE A 266 -12.03 2.95 6.37
CA PHE A 266 -11.03 2.17 7.10
C PHE A 266 -11.74 1.22 8.10
N PRO A 267 -11.58 -0.11 7.98
CA PRO A 267 -12.24 -1.08 8.85
C PRO A 267 -11.47 -1.29 10.16
N ASP A 268 -12.05 -2.07 11.07
CA ASP A 268 -11.28 -2.71 12.14
C ASP A 268 -10.32 -3.73 11.51
N THR A 269 -9.04 -3.70 11.89
CA THR A 269 -8.05 -4.65 11.35
C THR A 269 -8.17 -5.99 12.08
N GLY A 270 -8.42 -7.07 11.32
CA GLY A 270 -8.57 -8.41 11.88
C GLY A 270 -7.30 -8.96 12.51
N SER A 271 -6.13 -8.48 12.07
CA SER A 271 -4.83 -8.90 12.60
C SER A 271 -4.45 -8.21 13.92
N LEU A 272 -5.17 -7.17 14.36
CA LEU A 272 -4.85 -6.43 15.59
C LEU A 272 -4.85 -7.32 16.83
N GLU A 273 -5.85 -8.20 17.00
CA GLU A 273 -5.92 -9.12 18.14
C GLU A 273 -4.75 -10.13 18.16
N ILE A 274 -4.43 -10.67 16.99
CA ILE A 274 -3.28 -11.59 16.84
C ILE A 274 -1.99 -10.85 17.16
N PHE A 275 -1.85 -9.65 16.66
CA PHE A 275 -0.67 -8.81 16.89
C PHE A 275 -0.48 -8.52 18.39
N ARG A 276 -1.55 -8.16 19.11
CA ARG A 276 -1.53 -7.92 20.57
C ARG A 276 -1.09 -9.12 21.38
N SER A 277 -1.44 -10.32 20.95
CA SER A 277 -1.06 -11.55 21.67
C SER A 277 0.44 -11.85 21.61
N LEU A 278 1.19 -11.20 20.72
CA LEU A 278 2.63 -11.42 20.48
C LEU A 278 3.52 -10.33 21.11
N PHE A 279 2.96 -9.21 21.55
CA PHE A 279 3.68 -8.04 22.09
C PHE A 279 3.12 -7.58 23.44
#